data_909c797ffcbb033d501c8a0cd7f1d542
#
_entry.id   909c797ffcbb033d501c8a0cd7f1d542
#
_cell.length_a   1.000
_cell.length_b   1.000
_cell.length_c   1.000
_cell.angle_alpha   90.00
_cell.angle_beta   90.00
_cell.angle_gamma   90.00
#
_symmetry.space_group_name_H-M   'P 1'
#
loop_
_entity.id
_entity.type
_entity.pdbx_description
1 polymer ?
#
loop_
_entity_poly.entity_id
_entity_poly.type
_entity_poly.pdbx_seq_one_letter_code
_entity_poly.pdbx_strand_id
1 'polypeptide(L)'
;MNEEKLIFLGISWEIKARGRISSKHSHNFARKCGDSFPAAMRGGSLGSLFRRLGFPHKSLNPSLLPAAFCTHDDPSQNSRFKIFDRDLKRKQRDRAAWLMRGKDNDTFVDAVAENLLDRLEDCKRTFPTALCLGGSLKAVRRLLRGRGGIQKLIMMDMSYDTIKFCRDAEANVSDDGIETFFMVGDEEFLPIKESSVDLVISCLGLHWTNDLPGAMIQCRLALKPDGLFLAAILGGETLKELRIACTIAQMEREGGISPRISPLAQVRDAGNLLTRAGFTLPGVDVDEYTVRYDSALELIEHLRAMGETNALLQRNNILKKETALATAAVYQSLFGAEDGTVPATFQVMYMTGWREHPSQQKAKRRGSANISFSDIQKEFGSNG
;
A
#
# COMPACT_ATOMS: atom_id res chain seq x y z
N MET A 1 0.10 -24.93 -25.18
CA MET A 1 0.70 -24.38 -23.94
C MET A 1 0.82 -22.89 -24.18
N ASN A 2 -0.12 -22.15 -23.61
CA ASN A 2 -0.65 -20.89 -24.12
C ASN A 2 0.15 -19.64 -23.75
N GLU A 3 0.10 -18.69 -24.68
CA GLU A 3 0.76 -17.37 -24.71
C GLU A 3 0.26 -16.34 -23.68
N GLU A 4 -0.17 -16.73 -22.51
CA GLU A 4 -0.74 -15.81 -21.53
C GLU A 4 0.27 -15.30 -20.50
N LYS A 5 1.45 -14.92 -20.92
CA LYS A 5 2.44 -14.62 -19.92
C LYS A 5 3.31 -13.45 -20.23
N LEU A 6 2.79 -12.27 -20.31
CA LEU A 6 3.64 -11.08 -20.32
C LEU A 6 2.90 -9.89 -19.74
N ILE A 7 2.68 -9.91 -18.41
CA ILE A 7 2.06 -8.74 -17.81
C ILE A 7 2.56 -8.53 -16.38
N PHE A 8 3.77 -8.13 -16.23
CA PHE A 8 4.11 -7.23 -15.16
C PHE A 8 4.31 -5.88 -15.71
N LEU A 9 3.93 -5.00 -15.09
CA LEU A 9 3.99 -3.95 -15.97
C LEU A 9 3.36 -4.45 -17.27
N GLY A 10 2.61 -5.60 -17.25
CA GLY A 10 2.11 -6.34 -18.33
C GLY A 10 2.95 -7.44 -18.97
N ILE A 11 3.85 -8.21 -18.30
CA ILE A 11 4.72 -9.21 -18.98
C ILE A 11 4.83 -10.55 -18.27
N SER A 12 4.66 -11.62 -19.02
CA SER A 12 5.03 -13.00 -18.71
C SER A 12 6.34 -13.37 -19.41
N TRP A 13 7.26 -13.99 -18.72
CA TRP A 13 8.52 -14.44 -19.27
C TRP A 13 8.62 -15.95 -19.27
N GLU A 14 8.79 -16.54 -20.44
CA GLU A 14 9.54 -17.79 -20.60
C GLU A 14 10.94 -17.42 -21.10
N ILE A 15 11.93 -17.41 -20.20
CA ILE A 15 13.33 -17.50 -20.61
C ILE A 15 13.75 -18.95 -20.37
N LYS A 16 13.85 -19.73 -21.44
CA LYS A 16 14.72 -20.91 -21.42
C LYS A 16 16.15 -20.40 -21.31
N ALA A 17 16.75 -20.60 -20.16
CA ALA A 17 18.15 -20.31 -19.92
C ALA A 17 19.04 -21.08 -20.89
N ARG A 18 19.54 -20.41 -21.91
CA ARG A 18 20.75 -20.80 -22.64
C ARG A 18 21.58 -19.56 -22.92
N GLY A 19 22.69 -19.44 -22.21
CA GLY A 19 23.77 -18.51 -22.52
C GLY A 19 24.08 -17.53 -21.40
N ARG A 20 25.21 -17.74 -20.75
CA ARG A 20 25.84 -16.75 -19.87
C ARG A 20 26.06 -15.46 -20.66
N ILE A 21 25.41 -14.38 -20.26
CA ILE A 21 25.73 -13.05 -20.81
C ILE A 21 27.07 -12.64 -20.21
N SER A 22 28.07 -12.51 -21.05
CA SER A 22 29.41 -12.05 -20.67
C SER A 22 29.32 -10.64 -20.06
N SER A 23 29.91 -10.46 -18.90
CA SER A 23 29.98 -9.19 -18.13
C SER A 23 30.57 -7.99 -18.90
N LYS A 24 31.17 -8.22 -20.07
CA LYS A 24 31.76 -7.17 -20.91
C LYS A 24 30.74 -6.26 -21.63
N HIS A 25 29.51 -6.71 -21.82
CA HIS A 25 28.49 -5.88 -22.50
C HIS A 25 27.73 -4.93 -21.56
N SER A 26 27.64 -5.25 -20.26
CA SER A 26 27.02 -4.36 -19.28
C SER A 26 27.86 -3.14 -18.93
N HIS A 27 29.19 -3.28 -18.91
CA HIS A 27 30.10 -2.18 -18.63
C HIS A 27 30.12 -1.11 -19.73
N ASN A 28 29.94 -1.49 -21.00
CA ASN A 28 29.89 -0.51 -22.10
C ASN A 28 28.58 0.28 -22.14
N PHE A 29 27.48 -0.30 -21.62
CA PHE A 29 26.20 0.39 -21.53
C PHE A 29 26.22 1.46 -20.42
N ALA A 30 26.77 1.12 -19.26
CA ALA A 30 26.91 2.04 -18.13
C ALA A 30 27.80 3.26 -18.46
N ARG A 31 28.90 3.06 -19.24
CA ARG A 31 29.74 4.17 -19.70
C ARG A 31 29.05 5.13 -20.67
N LYS A 32 28.15 4.63 -21.53
CA LYS A 32 27.39 5.51 -22.44
C LYS A 32 26.32 6.35 -21.74
N CYS A 33 25.73 5.85 -20.66
CA CYS A 33 24.75 6.60 -19.88
C CYS A 33 25.40 7.63 -18.92
N GLY A 34 26.65 7.41 -18.52
CA GLY A 34 27.36 8.28 -17.57
C GLY A 34 27.76 9.66 -18.12
N ASP A 35 28.00 9.76 -19.41
CA ASP A 35 28.54 10.98 -20.04
C ASP A 35 27.47 11.97 -20.57
N SER A 36 26.17 11.63 -20.46
CA SER A 36 25.09 12.44 -21.06
C SER A 36 24.21 13.17 -20.06
N PHE A 37 24.51 13.20 -18.75
CA PHE A 37 23.70 13.88 -17.76
C PHE A 37 24.10 15.34 -17.58
N PRO A 38 23.20 16.32 -17.80
CA PRO A 38 23.45 17.71 -17.42
C PRO A 38 23.57 17.82 -15.90
N ALA A 39 24.56 18.59 -15.43
CA ALA A 39 24.86 18.83 -14.02
C ALA A 39 23.68 19.36 -13.16
N ALA A 40 22.54 19.66 -13.76
CA ALA A 40 21.33 20.19 -13.10
C ALA A 40 20.51 19.15 -12.32
N MET A 41 20.82 17.84 -12.39
CA MET A 41 20.08 16.81 -11.65
C MET A 41 20.71 16.38 -10.33
N ARG A 42 21.85 16.96 -9.94
CA ARG A 42 22.45 16.68 -8.63
C ARG A 42 21.84 17.61 -7.58
N GLY A 43 20.75 17.19 -6.96
CA GLY A 43 20.22 17.83 -5.76
C GLY A 43 18.83 18.45 -5.82
N GLY A 44 18.02 18.20 -6.85
CA GLY A 44 16.66 18.72 -6.94
C GLY A 44 15.59 17.63 -6.68
N SER A 45 14.67 17.91 -5.77
CA SER A 45 13.46 17.11 -5.58
C SER A 45 12.71 16.96 -6.91
N LEU A 46 12.23 15.74 -7.22
CA LEU A 46 11.38 15.45 -8.40
C LEU A 46 10.17 16.40 -8.54
N GLY A 47 9.70 16.99 -7.44
CA GLY A 47 8.65 18.00 -7.44
C GLY A 47 8.96 19.26 -8.24
N SER A 48 10.24 19.59 -8.48
CA SER A 48 10.64 20.76 -9.28
C SER A 48 10.56 20.52 -10.78
N LEU A 49 10.66 19.28 -11.23
CA LEU A 49 10.56 18.91 -12.65
C LEU A 49 9.11 19.07 -13.17
N PHE A 50 8.12 18.70 -12.36
CA PHE A 50 6.70 18.86 -12.75
C PHE A 50 6.27 20.31 -12.89
N ARG A 51 6.89 21.24 -12.16
CA ARG A 51 6.62 22.70 -12.31
C ARG A 51 7.15 23.30 -13.61
N ARG A 52 8.16 22.70 -14.24
CA ARG A 52 8.73 23.19 -15.51
C ARG A 52 8.01 22.71 -16.76
N LEU A 53 7.13 21.73 -16.64
CA LEU A 53 6.38 21.15 -17.77
C LEU A 53 5.01 21.83 -18.02
N GLY A 54 4.78 23.02 -17.48
CA GLY A 54 3.74 23.94 -17.98
C GLY A 54 2.29 23.43 -17.93
N PHE A 55 1.88 22.67 -16.91
CA PHE A 55 0.45 22.37 -16.70
C PHE A 55 -0.24 23.56 -16.05
N PRO A 56 -1.34 24.09 -16.61
CA PRO A 56 -2.01 25.27 -16.08
C PRO A 56 -2.70 24.96 -14.74
N HIS A 57 -2.21 25.57 -13.67
CA HIS A 57 -2.91 25.64 -12.40
C HIS A 57 -4.12 26.58 -12.55
N LYS A 58 -5.31 26.02 -12.65
CA LYS A 58 -6.54 26.76 -12.36
C LYS A 58 -6.75 26.75 -10.84
N SER A 59 -6.57 27.92 -10.23
CA SER A 59 -6.97 28.17 -8.85
C SER A 59 -8.49 28.04 -8.72
N LEU A 60 -8.95 27.08 -7.94
CA LEU A 60 -10.35 26.96 -7.53
C LEU A 60 -10.57 27.79 -6.27
N ASN A 61 -11.41 28.80 -6.35
CA ASN A 61 -11.89 29.59 -5.23
C ASN A 61 -12.72 28.73 -4.27
N PRO A 62 -12.48 28.81 -2.93
CA PRO A 62 -13.19 28.02 -1.93
C PRO A 62 -14.44 28.74 -1.39
N SER A 63 -15.36 29.10 -2.24
CA SER A 63 -16.67 29.59 -1.75
C SER A 63 -17.77 29.07 -2.67
N LEU A 64 -18.75 28.36 -2.04
CA LEU A 64 -19.98 27.81 -2.58
C LEU A 64 -19.94 26.29 -2.89
N LEU A 65 -20.20 25.49 -1.87
CA LEU A 65 -20.81 24.19 -2.01
C LEU A 65 -22.18 24.19 -1.34
N PRO A 66 -23.29 24.11 -2.09
CA PRO A 66 -24.56 23.68 -1.51
C PRO A 66 -24.56 22.15 -1.41
N ALA A 67 -24.99 21.64 -0.25
CA ALA A 67 -25.31 20.23 -0.07
C ALA A 67 -26.49 19.87 -0.99
N ALA A 68 -26.20 19.10 -2.02
CA ALA A 68 -27.24 18.44 -2.83
C ALA A 68 -26.94 16.95 -2.85
N PHE A 69 -27.75 16.19 -2.15
CA PHE A 69 -27.96 14.78 -2.40
C PHE A 69 -28.48 14.64 -3.82
N CYS A 70 -27.66 14.22 -4.76
CA CYS A 70 -28.09 13.90 -6.11
C CYS A 70 -28.06 12.40 -6.33
N THR A 71 -29.24 11.83 -6.30
CA THR A 71 -29.55 10.56 -6.97
C THR A 71 -29.67 10.83 -8.46
N HIS A 72 -28.64 10.55 -9.22
CA HIS A 72 -28.62 10.12 -10.62
C HIS A 72 -27.16 9.85 -11.00
N ASP A 73 -26.78 8.57 -10.95
CA ASP A 73 -25.52 8.09 -11.47
C ASP A 73 -25.53 8.19 -13.00
N ASP A 74 -24.89 9.22 -13.53
CA ASP A 74 -24.48 9.27 -14.93
C ASP A 74 -23.20 8.42 -15.06
N PRO A 75 -23.24 7.27 -15.76
CA PRO A 75 -22.09 6.38 -15.91
C PRO A 75 -20.85 7.07 -16.52
N SER A 76 -21.04 8.18 -17.23
CA SER A 76 -19.97 8.94 -17.88
C SER A 76 -19.17 9.83 -16.91
N GLN A 77 -19.77 10.27 -15.80
CA GLN A 77 -19.09 11.09 -14.80
C GLN A 77 -18.26 10.25 -13.82
N ASN A 78 -18.70 9.04 -13.52
CA ASN A 78 -18.01 8.14 -12.57
C ASN A 78 -16.67 7.61 -13.10
N SER A 79 -16.47 7.60 -14.44
CA SER A 79 -15.22 7.16 -15.06
C SER A 79 -14.06 8.18 -14.93
N ARG A 80 -14.37 9.47 -14.71
CA ARG A 80 -13.36 10.55 -14.66
C ARG A 80 -12.51 10.57 -13.40
N PHE A 81 -12.97 9.90 -12.33
CA PHE A 81 -12.27 9.88 -11.03
C PHE A 81 -11.57 8.55 -10.73
N LYS A 82 -11.76 7.52 -11.57
CA LYS A 82 -11.11 6.23 -11.37
C LYS A 82 -9.65 6.30 -11.80
N ILE A 83 -8.76 5.96 -10.88
CA ILE A 83 -7.30 5.88 -11.10
C ILE A 83 -6.92 4.43 -11.37
N PHE A 84 -7.50 3.49 -10.62
CA PHE A 84 -7.18 2.08 -10.66
C PHE A 84 -8.25 1.25 -11.37
N ASP A 85 -7.80 0.25 -12.12
CA ASP A 85 -8.60 -0.81 -12.70
C ASP A 85 -8.85 -1.89 -11.62
N ARG A 86 -10.00 -1.80 -10.94
CA ARG A 86 -10.37 -2.70 -9.85
C ARG A 86 -10.54 -4.15 -10.34
N ASP A 87 -11.05 -4.37 -11.56
CA ASP A 87 -11.15 -5.71 -12.13
C ASP A 87 -9.79 -6.34 -12.37
N LEU A 88 -8.83 -5.56 -12.88
CA LEU A 88 -7.46 -6.03 -13.00
C LEU A 88 -6.87 -6.33 -11.63
N LYS A 89 -7.08 -5.47 -10.63
CA LYS A 89 -6.57 -5.69 -9.27
C LYS A 89 -7.13 -6.99 -8.68
N ARG A 90 -8.42 -7.26 -8.85
CA ARG A 90 -9.02 -8.54 -8.46
C ARG A 90 -8.31 -9.74 -9.10
N LYS A 91 -8.12 -9.70 -10.42
CA LYS A 91 -7.37 -10.76 -11.15
C LYS A 91 -5.92 -10.90 -10.69
N GLN A 92 -5.27 -9.80 -10.30
CA GLN A 92 -3.92 -9.84 -9.73
C GLN A 92 -3.90 -10.52 -8.36
N ARG A 93 -4.89 -10.27 -7.50
CA ARG A 93 -5.07 -10.95 -6.21
C ARG A 93 -5.44 -12.43 -6.40
N ASP A 94 -6.33 -12.77 -7.34
CA ASP A 94 -6.63 -14.16 -7.70
C ASP A 94 -5.34 -14.92 -8.08
N ARG A 95 -4.50 -14.32 -8.93
CA ARG A 95 -3.21 -14.88 -9.32
C ARG A 95 -2.24 -14.99 -8.13
N ALA A 96 -2.16 -13.96 -7.27
CA ALA A 96 -1.32 -13.99 -6.07
C ALA A 96 -1.69 -15.15 -5.15
N ALA A 97 -2.97 -15.34 -4.88
CA ALA A 97 -3.47 -16.46 -4.09
C ALA A 97 -3.06 -17.82 -4.68
N TRP A 98 -3.05 -17.94 -6.01
CA TRP A 98 -2.57 -19.16 -6.68
C TRP A 98 -1.05 -19.34 -6.57
N LEU A 99 -0.26 -18.26 -6.74
CA LEU A 99 1.20 -18.29 -6.64
C LEU A 99 1.71 -18.60 -5.22
N MET A 100 0.94 -18.24 -4.21
CA MET A 100 1.28 -18.48 -2.80
C MET A 100 0.90 -19.88 -2.30
N ARG A 101 0.23 -20.70 -3.10
CA ARG A 101 -0.09 -22.09 -2.74
C ARG A 101 1.19 -22.92 -2.61
N GLY A 102 1.37 -23.52 -1.45
CA GLY A 102 2.55 -24.36 -1.16
C GLY A 102 3.86 -23.58 -0.98
N LYS A 103 3.81 -22.27 -0.89
CA LYS A 103 4.95 -21.44 -0.50
C LYS A 103 4.93 -21.09 0.98
N ASP A 104 6.10 -20.85 1.52
CA ASP A 104 6.30 -20.30 2.83
C ASP A 104 5.69 -18.89 2.94
N ASN A 105 5.67 -18.36 4.14
CA ASN A 105 5.15 -17.03 4.41
C ASN A 105 6.08 -15.97 3.80
N ASP A 106 5.50 -14.84 3.45
CA ASP A 106 6.24 -13.68 2.94
C ASP A 106 6.79 -12.87 4.12
N THR A 107 8.10 -12.81 4.23
CA THR A 107 8.79 -12.14 5.36
C THR A 107 8.50 -10.64 5.44
N PHE A 108 8.37 -9.95 4.29
CA PHE A 108 8.03 -8.53 4.25
C PHE A 108 6.58 -8.31 4.70
N VAL A 109 5.65 -9.07 4.14
CA VAL A 109 4.22 -8.98 4.49
C VAL A 109 4.01 -9.33 5.97
N ASP A 110 4.74 -10.32 6.47
CA ASP A 110 4.69 -10.73 7.87
C ASP A 110 5.20 -9.62 8.80
N ALA A 111 6.32 -8.98 8.47
CA ALA A 111 6.85 -7.87 9.25
C ALA A 111 5.87 -6.70 9.30
N VAL A 112 5.24 -6.35 8.17
CA VAL A 112 4.22 -5.30 8.12
C VAL A 112 2.99 -5.66 8.94
N ALA A 113 2.52 -6.92 8.84
CA ALA A 113 1.36 -7.38 9.60
C ALA A 113 1.63 -7.44 11.11
N GLU A 114 2.82 -7.90 11.52
CA GLU A 114 3.24 -7.92 12.92
C GLU A 114 3.26 -6.51 13.51
N ASN A 115 3.95 -5.57 12.85
CA ASN A 115 4.00 -4.16 13.29
C ASN A 115 2.63 -3.49 13.33
N LEU A 116 1.71 -3.88 12.44
CA LEU A 116 0.33 -3.39 12.48
C LEU A 116 -0.41 -3.93 13.71
N LEU A 117 -0.26 -5.22 14.00
CA LEU A 117 -0.98 -5.91 15.08
C LEU A 117 -0.41 -5.60 16.46
N ASP A 118 0.86 -5.23 16.58
CA ASP A 118 1.47 -4.79 17.86
C ASP A 118 0.71 -3.61 18.47
N ARG A 119 0.13 -2.75 17.65
CA ARG A 119 -0.72 -1.63 18.12
C ARG A 119 -1.97 -2.07 18.88
N LEU A 120 -2.40 -3.34 18.74
CA LEU A 120 -3.48 -3.90 19.56
C LEU A 120 -3.04 -4.16 21.00
N GLU A 121 -1.75 -4.41 21.23
CA GLU A 121 -1.21 -4.66 22.57
C GLU A 121 -1.17 -3.38 23.41
N ASP A 122 -1.03 -2.22 22.76
CA ASP A 122 -1.11 -0.91 23.41
C ASP A 122 -2.53 -0.56 23.89
N CYS A 123 -3.54 -1.27 23.37
CA CYS A 123 -4.92 -1.02 23.69
C CYS A 123 -5.35 -1.82 24.93
N LYS A 124 -5.76 -1.14 26.01
CA LYS A 124 -6.33 -1.79 27.21
C LYS A 124 -7.71 -2.41 26.97
N ARG A 125 -8.20 -2.39 25.74
CA ARG A 125 -9.55 -2.75 25.35
C ARG A 125 -9.56 -4.04 24.56
N THR A 126 -10.65 -4.80 24.64
CA THR A 126 -10.90 -5.97 23.80
C THR A 126 -11.83 -5.62 22.64
N PHE A 127 -11.68 -6.32 21.53
CA PHE A 127 -12.42 -6.11 20.29
C PHE A 127 -13.08 -7.44 19.85
N PRO A 128 -14.20 -7.85 20.46
CA PRO A 128 -14.79 -9.18 20.26
C PRO A 128 -15.13 -9.47 18.80
N THR A 129 -15.51 -8.46 18.01
CA THR A 129 -15.86 -8.63 16.58
C THR A 129 -14.94 -7.76 15.72
N ALA A 130 -14.13 -8.40 14.90
CA ALA A 130 -13.20 -7.71 14.00
C ALA A 130 -13.55 -7.98 12.53
N LEU A 131 -13.32 -6.97 11.70
CA LEU A 131 -13.37 -7.04 10.23
C LEU A 131 -11.95 -6.87 9.69
N CYS A 132 -11.46 -7.84 8.92
CA CYS A 132 -10.20 -7.77 8.21
C CYS A 132 -10.46 -7.56 6.72
N LEU A 133 -9.92 -6.47 6.15
CA LEU A 133 -10.18 -6.02 4.79
C LEU A 133 -8.98 -6.19 3.89
N GLY A 134 -9.13 -6.91 2.79
CA GLY A 134 -8.25 -6.95 1.64
C GLY A 134 -6.78 -7.24 1.93
N GLY A 135 -5.99 -7.36 0.86
CA GLY A 135 -4.53 -7.47 0.98
C GLY A 135 -4.05 -8.74 1.68
N SER A 136 -3.37 -8.57 2.81
CA SER A 136 -2.60 -9.64 3.48
C SER A 136 -3.40 -10.41 4.52
N LEU A 137 -4.63 -10.85 4.20
CA LEU A 137 -5.56 -11.52 5.14
C LEU A 137 -4.94 -12.72 5.86
N LYS A 138 -4.23 -13.61 5.13
CA LYS A 138 -3.61 -14.81 5.69
C LYS A 138 -2.56 -14.45 6.75
N ALA A 139 -1.72 -13.45 6.48
CA ALA A 139 -0.69 -13.00 7.42
C ALA A 139 -1.33 -12.42 8.68
N VAL A 140 -2.32 -11.54 8.55
CA VAL A 140 -3.06 -10.98 9.68
C VAL A 140 -3.68 -12.10 10.52
N ARG A 141 -4.42 -13.05 9.92
CA ARG A 141 -5.07 -14.15 10.64
C ARG A 141 -4.06 -14.98 11.43
N ARG A 142 -2.96 -15.34 10.81
CA ARG A 142 -1.91 -16.16 11.43
C ARG A 142 -1.19 -15.45 12.58
N LEU A 143 -0.99 -14.13 12.46
CA LEU A 143 -0.23 -13.32 13.40
C LEU A 143 -1.07 -12.70 14.52
N LEU A 144 -2.40 -12.87 14.49
CA LEU A 144 -3.27 -12.36 15.57
C LEU A 144 -2.91 -12.91 16.94
N ARG A 145 -2.67 -14.21 17.06
CA ARG A 145 -2.16 -14.88 18.28
C ARG A 145 -2.87 -14.44 19.57
N GLY A 146 -4.19 -14.24 19.53
CA GLY A 146 -4.98 -13.79 20.67
C GLY A 146 -4.95 -12.29 20.97
N ARG A 147 -4.21 -11.49 20.20
CA ARG A 147 -4.18 -10.03 20.34
C ARG A 147 -5.58 -9.41 20.17
N GLY A 148 -5.85 -8.37 20.93
CA GLY A 148 -7.12 -7.65 20.88
C GLY A 148 -8.33 -8.38 21.43
N GLY A 149 -8.21 -9.63 21.92
CA GLY A 149 -9.33 -10.40 22.46
C GLY A 149 -10.44 -10.68 21.45
N ILE A 150 -10.08 -10.92 20.18
CA ILE A 150 -11.01 -11.15 19.08
C ILE A 150 -11.65 -12.54 19.24
N GLN A 151 -12.97 -12.58 19.19
CA GLN A 151 -13.77 -13.82 19.22
C GLN A 151 -14.35 -14.14 17.85
N LYS A 152 -14.73 -13.09 17.08
CA LYS A 152 -15.30 -13.21 15.72
C LYS A 152 -14.47 -12.39 14.76
N LEU A 153 -13.95 -13.04 13.71
CA LEU A 153 -13.18 -12.41 12.66
C LEU A 153 -13.89 -12.56 11.32
N ILE A 154 -14.26 -11.44 10.69
CA ILE A 154 -14.80 -11.42 9.33
C ILE A 154 -13.63 -11.09 8.40
N MET A 155 -13.26 -12.00 7.50
CA MET A 155 -12.23 -11.81 6.49
C MET A 155 -12.87 -11.51 5.15
N MET A 156 -12.61 -10.33 4.59
CA MET A 156 -13.22 -9.88 3.33
C MET A 156 -12.17 -9.44 2.32
N ASP A 157 -12.28 -9.92 1.08
CA ASP A 157 -11.49 -9.48 -0.07
C ASP A 157 -12.35 -9.51 -1.34
N MET A 158 -11.99 -8.69 -2.32
CA MET A 158 -12.64 -8.70 -3.63
C MET A 158 -12.31 -9.96 -4.46
N SER A 159 -11.21 -10.65 -4.15
CA SER A 159 -10.76 -11.87 -4.81
C SER A 159 -11.38 -13.10 -4.16
N TYR A 160 -12.15 -13.86 -4.94
CA TYR A 160 -12.68 -15.14 -4.50
C TYR A 160 -11.57 -16.16 -4.20
N ASP A 161 -10.51 -16.18 -5.02
CA ASP A 161 -9.39 -17.12 -4.82
C ASP A 161 -8.59 -16.79 -3.56
N THR A 162 -8.43 -15.51 -3.21
CA THR A 162 -7.83 -15.09 -1.92
C THR A 162 -8.68 -15.59 -0.74
N ILE A 163 -9.99 -15.37 -0.77
CA ILE A 163 -10.89 -15.84 0.28
C ILE A 163 -10.87 -17.37 0.39
N LYS A 164 -10.91 -18.08 -0.74
CA LYS A 164 -10.80 -19.53 -0.76
C LYS A 164 -9.46 -20.01 -0.19
N PHE A 165 -8.36 -19.36 -0.56
CA PHE A 165 -7.03 -19.68 -0.04
C PHE A 165 -6.94 -19.49 1.48
N CYS A 166 -7.50 -18.40 2.01
CA CYS A 166 -7.57 -18.17 3.45
C CYS A 166 -8.43 -19.21 4.18
N ARG A 167 -9.59 -19.56 3.62
CA ARG A 167 -10.47 -20.60 4.17
C ARG A 167 -9.81 -21.99 4.19
N ASP A 168 -9.12 -22.34 3.12
CA ASP A 168 -8.41 -23.61 3.01
C ASP A 168 -7.24 -23.67 4.03
N ALA A 169 -6.59 -22.52 4.29
CA ALA A 169 -5.54 -22.40 5.30
C ALA A 169 -6.09 -22.49 6.74
N GLU A 170 -7.28 -21.94 6.99
CA GLU A 170 -7.93 -21.97 8.33
C GLU A 170 -8.20 -23.40 8.82
N ALA A 171 -8.48 -24.32 7.91
CA ALA A 171 -8.70 -25.74 8.25
C ALA A 171 -7.47 -26.39 8.93
N ASN A 172 -6.29 -25.79 8.81
CA ASN A 172 -5.05 -26.28 9.42
C ASN A 172 -4.61 -25.43 10.62
N VAL A 173 -5.38 -24.42 11.02
CA VAL A 173 -5.09 -23.61 12.22
C VAL A 173 -5.57 -24.39 13.44
N SER A 174 -4.73 -24.46 14.49
CA SER A 174 -5.16 -24.97 15.80
C SER A 174 -6.31 -24.12 16.34
N ASP A 175 -7.25 -24.75 17.01
CA ASP A 175 -8.38 -24.06 17.65
C ASP A 175 -7.86 -23.00 18.64
N ASP A 176 -7.89 -21.75 18.23
CA ASP A 176 -7.50 -20.59 19.03
C ASP A 176 -8.74 -19.82 19.58
N GLY A 177 -9.93 -20.42 19.42
CA GLY A 177 -11.19 -19.85 19.89
C GLY A 177 -11.73 -18.69 19.04
N ILE A 178 -11.14 -18.40 17.86
CA ILE A 178 -11.60 -17.35 16.96
C ILE A 178 -12.54 -17.96 15.91
N GLU A 179 -13.81 -17.54 15.93
CA GLU A 179 -14.78 -17.89 14.90
C GLU A 179 -14.54 -17.05 13.64
N THR A 180 -14.04 -17.66 12.56
CA THR A 180 -13.66 -16.95 11.33
C THR A 180 -14.74 -17.09 10.26
N PHE A 181 -15.18 -15.94 9.72
CA PHE A 181 -16.14 -15.82 8.62
C PHE A 181 -15.45 -15.32 7.36
N PHE A 182 -15.79 -15.89 6.22
CA PHE A 182 -15.18 -15.56 4.92
C PHE A 182 -16.21 -14.94 4.00
N MET A 183 -15.91 -13.77 3.46
CA MET A 183 -16.81 -13.01 2.60
C MET A 183 -16.08 -12.45 1.39
N VAL A 184 -16.70 -12.54 0.21
CA VAL A 184 -16.23 -11.84 -0.99
C VAL A 184 -16.95 -10.50 -1.06
N GLY A 185 -16.18 -9.41 -1.11
CA GLY A 185 -16.73 -8.05 -1.15
C GLY A 185 -15.67 -7.03 -1.57
N ASP A 186 -16.11 -5.88 -2.06
CA ASP A 186 -15.22 -4.78 -2.45
C ASP A 186 -15.02 -3.81 -1.29
N GLU A 187 -13.79 -3.39 -1.07
CA GLU A 187 -13.41 -2.41 -0.04
C GLU A 187 -14.03 -1.02 -0.30
N GLU A 188 -14.42 -0.74 -1.55
CA GLU A 188 -15.13 0.49 -1.92
C GLU A 188 -16.63 0.45 -1.58
N PHE A 189 -17.19 -0.75 -1.36
CA PHE A 189 -18.62 -0.98 -1.07
C PHE A 189 -18.78 -2.03 0.02
N LEU A 190 -18.60 -1.62 1.26
CA LEU A 190 -18.62 -2.53 2.41
C LEU A 190 -20.04 -3.07 2.68
N PRO A 191 -20.32 -4.37 2.49
CA PRO A 191 -21.62 -4.97 2.82
C PRO A 191 -21.74 -5.29 4.33
N ILE A 192 -21.27 -4.40 5.17
CA ILE A 192 -21.22 -4.54 6.62
C ILE A 192 -22.21 -3.59 7.25
N LYS A 193 -23.03 -4.12 8.17
CA LYS A 193 -24.00 -3.32 8.90
C LYS A 193 -23.29 -2.24 9.73
N GLU A 194 -23.88 -1.05 9.77
CA GLU A 194 -23.38 0.03 10.64
C GLU A 194 -23.34 -0.37 12.11
N SER A 195 -22.33 0.11 12.82
CA SER A 195 -22.14 -0.09 14.26
C SER A 195 -22.17 -1.58 14.67
N SER A 196 -21.57 -2.47 13.86
CA SER A 196 -21.61 -3.92 14.10
C SER A 196 -20.27 -4.52 14.48
N VAL A 197 -19.14 -3.88 14.17
CA VAL A 197 -17.80 -4.38 14.48
C VAL A 197 -17.07 -3.49 15.48
N ASP A 198 -16.19 -4.08 16.27
CA ASP A 198 -15.40 -3.38 17.28
C ASP A 198 -14.04 -2.90 16.71
N LEU A 199 -13.55 -3.61 15.69
CA LEU A 199 -12.24 -3.40 15.08
C LEU A 199 -12.33 -3.57 13.56
N VAL A 200 -11.67 -2.69 12.82
CA VAL A 200 -11.39 -2.88 11.39
C VAL A 200 -9.87 -2.90 11.20
N ILE A 201 -9.36 -3.96 10.55
CA ILE A 201 -7.95 -4.13 10.20
C ILE A 201 -7.83 -4.18 8.68
N SER A 202 -6.90 -3.43 8.09
CA SER A 202 -6.52 -3.59 6.70
C SER A 202 -4.99 -3.54 6.56
N CYS A 203 -4.41 -4.64 6.09
CA CYS A 203 -2.97 -4.75 5.88
C CYS A 203 -2.69 -4.84 4.38
N LEU A 204 -2.04 -3.81 3.82
CA LEU A 204 -1.65 -3.71 2.41
C LEU A 204 -2.81 -3.91 1.41
N GLY A 205 -4.00 -3.37 1.71
CA GLY A 205 -5.19 -3.54 0.87
C GLY A 205 -5.77 -2.23 0.33
N LEU A 206 -5.93 -1.23 1.18
CA LEU A 206 -6.71 -0.02 0.89
C LEU A 206 -6.07 0.96 -0.10
N HIS A 207 -4.76 0.91 -0.32
CA HIS A 207 -4.08 1.82 -1.26
C HIS A 207 -4.43 1.59 -2.74
N TRP A 208 -5.22 0.56 -3.05
CA TRP A 208 -5.75 0.29 -4.39
C TRP A 208 -7.19 0.74 -4.59
N THR A 209 -7.81 1.39 -3.61
CA THR A 209 -9.16 1.95 -3.75
C THR A 209 -9.15 3.27 -4.51
N ASN A 210 -10.12 3.49 -5.39
CA ASN A 210 -10.28 4.75 -6.12
C ASN A 210 -10.78 5.87 -5.21
N ASP A 211 -11.70 5.53 -4.31
CA ASP A 211 -12.21 6.44 -3.28
C ASP A 211 -11.77 5.96 -1.89
N LEU A 212 -10.49 6.19 -1.58
CA LEU A 212 -9.95 5.86 -0.26
C LEU A 212 -10.66 6.60 0.88
N PRO A 213 -10.97 7.91 0.79
CA PRO A 213 -11.76 8.58 1.81
C PRO A 213 -13.15 7.95 2.01
N GLY A 214 -13.86 7.61 0.93
CA GLY A 214 -15.15 6.95 1.01
C GLY A 214 -15.09 5.57 1.64
N ALA A 215 -14.10 4.75 1.30
CA ALA A 215 -13.84 3.46 1.92
C ALA A 215 -13.58 3.60 3.44
N MET A 216 -12.76 4.58 3.84
CA MET A 216 -12.48 4.87 5.25
C MET A 216 -13.73 5.35 6.01
N ILE A 217 -14.60 6.15 5.39
CA ILE A 217 -15.89 6.56 5.96
C ILE A 217 -16.77 5.32 6.20
N GLN A 218 -16.85 4.39 5.24
CA GLN A 218 -17.61 3.16 5.41
C GLN A 218 -17.04 2.28 6.53
N CYS A 219 -15.70 2.17 6.64
CA CYS A 219 -15.06 1.51 7.78
C CYS A 219 -15.47 2.15 9.11
N ARG A 220 -15.46 3.48 9.20
CA ARG A 220 -15.88 4.19 10.41
C ARG A 220 -17.35 3.95 10.75
N LEU A 221 -18.23 3.92 9.75
CA LEU A 221 -19.67 3.63 9.95
C LEU A 221 -19.90 2.20 10.42
N ALA A 222 -19.14 1.23 9.91
CA ALA A 222 -19.22 -0.17 10.33
C ALA A 222 -18.77 -0.38 11.79
N LEU A 223 -17.80 0.42 12.27
CA LEU A 223 -17.33 0.37 13.65
C LEU A 223 -18.44 0.75 14.64
N LYS A 224 -18.48 0.12 15.80
CA LYS A 224 -19.25 0.59 16.96
C LYS A 224 -18.64 1.87 17.52
N PRO A 225 -19.40 2.69 18.28
CA PRO A 225 -18.82 3.83 18.99
C PRO A 225 -17.60 3.38 19.83
N ASP A 226 -16.50 4.13 19.78
CA ASP A 226 -15.21 3.77 20.38
C ASP A 226 -14.55 2.52 19.78
N GLY A 227 -14.91 2.15 18.55
CA GLY A 227 -14.24 1.10 17.78
C GLY A 227 -12.97 1.63 17.12
N LEU A 228 -12.02 0.73 16.87
CA LEU A 228 -10.69 1.02 16.36
C LEU A 228 -10.57 0.68 14.87
N PHE A 229 -9.98 1.58 14.11
CA PHE A 229 -9.52 1.36 12.75
C PHE A 229 -7.99 1.27 12.72
N LEU A 230 -7.46 0.19 12.16
CA LEU A 230 -6.04 -0.04 11.93
C LEU A 230 -5.80 -0.32 10.45
N ALA A 231 -4.91 0.42 9.81
CA ALA A 231 -4.54 0.16 8.43
C ALA A 231 -3.03 0.34 8.20
N ALA A 232 -2.46 -0.54 7.38
CA ALA A 232 -1.15 -0.39 6.79
C ALA A 232 -1.30 -0.24 5.29
N ILE A 233 -0.79 0.84 4.71
CA ILE A 233 -0.82 1.10 3.26
C ILE A 233 0.57 1.45 2.75
N LEU A 234 0.83 1.15 1.48
CA LEU A 234 2.08 1.56 0.85
C LEU A 234 2.09 3.07 0.59
N GLY A 235 3.21 3.71 0.92
CA GLY A 235 3.45 5.14 0.74
C GLY A 235 4.17 5.50 -0.54
N GLY A 236 4.22 6.80 -0.85
CA GLY A 236 4.69 7.35 -2.13
C GLY A 236 6.14 7.06 -2.49
N GLU A 237 7.01 6.78 -1.51
CA GLU A 237 8.42 6.43 -1.73
C GLU A 237 8.63 4.94 -2.05
N THR A 238 7.56 4.13 -2.03
CA THR A 238 7.64 2.71 -2.39
C THR A 238 8.15 2.54 -3.82
N LEU A 239 9.13 1.62 -4.00
CA LEU A 239 9.74 1.27 -5.28
C LEU A 239 10.36 2.49 -6.01
N LYS A 240 10.93 3.44 -5.25
CA LYS A 240 11.58 4.63 -5.82
C LYS A 240 12.71 4.26 -6.80
N GLU A 241 13.48 3.24 -6.49
CA GLU A 241 14.57 2.74 -7.33
C GLU A 241 14.05 2.21 -8.67
N LEU A 242 13.02 1.37 -8.63
CA LEU A 242 12.39 0.81 -9.83
C LEU A 242 11.73 1.91 -10.66
N ARG A 243 11.12 2.91 -10.02
CA ARG A 243 10.51 4.07 -10.70
C ARG A 243 11.55 4.86 -11.51
N ILE A 244 12.73 5.11 -10.92
CA ILE A 244 13.83 5.81 -11.57
C ILE A 244 14.34 4.98 -12.76
N ALA A 245 14.61 3.68 -12.55
CA ALA A 245 15.10 2.80 -13.60
C ALA A 245 14.13 2.67 -14.78
N CYS A 246 12.82 2.51 -14.50
CA CYS A 246 11.79 2.50 -15.53
C CYS A 246 11.74 3.80 -16.32
N THR A 247 11.83 4.95 -15.66
CA THR A 247 11.78 6.26 -16.29
C THR A 247 12.95 6.45 -17.27
N ILE A 248 14.17 6.14 -16.82
CA ILE A 248 15.37 6.28 -17.65
C ILE A 248 15.30 5.36 -18.87
N ALA A 249 14.98 4.06 -18.66
CA ALA A 249 14.89 3.09 -19.73
C ALA A 249 13.82 3.44 -20.77
N GLN A 250 12.67 3.95 -20.36
CA GLN A 250 11.60 4.36 -21.25
C GLN A 250 11.97 5.60 -22.05
N MET A 251 12.57 6.60 -21.42
CA MET A 251 13.04 7.80 -22.14
C MET A 251 14.05 7.47 -23.23
N GLU A 252 14.97 6.53 -22.96
CA GLU A 252 15.99 6.12 -23.93
C GLU A 252 15.43 5.24 -25.05
N ARG A 253 14.52 4.30 -24.74
CA ARG A 253 14.05 3.29 -25.69
C ARG A 253 12.75 3.63 -26.39
N GLU A 254 11.91 4.43 -25.76
CA GLU A 254 10.55 4.71 -26.25
C GLU A 254 10.35 6.21 -26.54
N GLY A 255 11.28 7.06 -26.13
CA GLY A 255 11.19 8.52 -26.32
C GLY A 255 10.09 9.18 -25.49
N GLY A 256 9.51 8.49 -24.51
CA GLY A 256 8.45 8.99 -23.65
C GLY A 256 8.28 8.16 -22.40
N ILE A 257 7.49 8.65 -21.43
CA ILE A 257 7.27 8.02 -20.13
C ILE A 257 5.82 7.55 -20.04
N SER A 258 5.63 6.30 -19.65
CA SER A 258 4.34 5.71 -19.26
C SER A 258 4.41 5.30 -17.80
N PRO A 259 3.37 5.51 -16.98
CA PRO A 259 3.38 5.11 -15.59
C PRO A 259 3.45 3.58 -15.47
N ARG A 260 4.57 3.07 -14.95
CA ARG A 260 4.82 1.65 -14.70
C ARG A 260 4.59 1.27 -13.24
N ILE A 261 4.74 2.24 -12.34
CA ILE A 261 4.51 2.09 -10.90
C ILE A 261 3.37 3.04 -10.53
N SER A 262 2.42 2.53 -9.74
CA SER A 262 1.27 3.30 -9.30
C SER A 262 1.67 4.53 -8.50
N PRO A 263 0.93 5.64 -8.62
CA PRO A 263 0.98 6.70 -7.64
C PRO A 263 0.39 6.19 -6.33
N LEU A 264 1.06 6.49 -5.24
CA LEU A 264 0.63 6.14 -3.88
C LEU A 264 0.47 7.42 -3.06
N ALA A 265 -0.33 7.34 -1.98
CA ALA A 265 -0.57 8.46 -1.09
C ALA A 265 0.74 8.94 -0.44
N GLN A 266 0.85 10.24 -0.24
CA GLN A 266 1.98 10.82 0.49
C GLN A 266 1.73 10.74 2.00
N VAL A 267 2.80 10.58 2.79
CA VAL A 267 2.72 10.54 4.25
C VAL A 267 1.95 11.73 4.83
N ARG A 268 2.20 12.93 4.28
CA ARG A 268 1.52 14.17 4.70
C ARG A 268 0.01 14.15 4.53
N ASP A 269 -0.51 13.27 3.67
CA ASP A 269 -1.95 13.19 3.37
C ASP A 269 -2.67 12.19 4.28
N ALA A 270 -1.94 11.26 4.93
CA ALA A 270 -2.52 10.18 5.73
C ALA A 270 -3.34 10.70 6.93
N GLY A 271 -2.82 11.67 7.67
CA GLY A 271 -3.54 12.30 8.79
C GLY A 271 -4.80 13.04 8.33
N ASN A 272 -4.73 13.71 7.16
CA ASN A 272 -5.88 14.39 6.57
C ASN A 272 -6.95 13.39 6.11
N LEU A 273 -6.55 12.22 5.58
CA LEU A 273 -7.49 11.16 5.20
C LEU A 273 -8.29 10.66 6.40
N LEU A 274 -7.61 10.34 7.51
CA LEU A 274 -8.27 9.93 8.76
C LEU A 274 -9.24 11.00 9.28
N THR A 275 -8.79 12.25 9.34
CA THR A 275 -9.62 13.36 9.84
C THR A 275 -10.83 13.62 8.93
N ARG A 276 -10.65 13.58 7.60
CA ARG A 276 -11.77 13.74 6.64
C ARG A 276 -12.75 12.59 6.70
N ALA A 277 -12.28 11.37 6.97
CA ALA A 277 -13.15 10.23 7.20
C ALA A 277 -13.93 10.32 8.53
N GLY A 278 -13.60 11.30 9.40
CA GLY A 278 -14.27 11.55 10.67
C GLY A 278 -13.77 10.66 11.81
N PHE A 279 -12.56 10.12 11.71
CA PHE A 279 -11.91 9.43 12.83
C PHE A 279 -11.40 10.44 13.86
N THR A 280 -11.50 10.06 15.13
CA THR A 280 -10.91 10.77 16.26
C THR A 280 -9.58 10.12 16.63
N LEU A 281 -8.73 10.86 17.37
CA LEU A 281 -7.41 10.41 17.82
C LEU A 281 -6.58 9.81 16.67
N PRO A 282 -6.45 10.50 15.52
CA PRO A 282 -5.72 9.96 14.39
C PRO A 282 -4.23 9.80 14.74
N GLY A 283 -3.69 8.61 14.51
CA GLY A 283 -2.27 8.30 14.59
C GLY A 283 -1.75 7.89 13.23
N VAL A 284 -0.59 8.39 12.83
CA VAL A 284 0.12 8.00 11.61
C VAL A 284 1.56 7.76 11.96
N ASP A 285 2.04 6.58 11.60
CA ASP A 285 3.42 6.18 11.74
C ASP A 285 3.95 5.68 10.39
N VAL A 286 5.26 5.75 10.17
CA VAL A 286 5.85 5.47 8.86
C VAL A 286 7.15 4.71 9.01
N ASP A 287 7.20 3.53 8.40
CA ASP A 287 8.42 2.72 8.31
C ASP A 287 8.89 2.58 6.87
N GLU A 288 10.20 2.50 6.68
CA GLU A 288 10.82 2.14 5.41
C GLU A 288 11.51 0.78 5.54
N TYR A 289 11.08 -0.16 4.69
CA TYR A 289 11.67 -1.48 4.57
C TYR A 289 12.51 -1.54 3.30
N THR A 290 13.78 -1.89 3.44
CA THR A 290 14.64 -2.18 2.28
C THR A 290 14.79 -3.70 2.14
N VAL A 291 14.15 -4.26 1.12
CA VAL A 291 14.26 -5.69 0.79
C VAL A 291 15.30 -5.87 -0.30
N ARG A 292 16.20 -6.86 -0.16
CA ARG A 292 17.22 -7.19 -1.14
C ARG A 292 16.78 -8.36 -2.00
N TYR A 293 17.06 -8.28 -3.30
CA TYR A 293 16.72 -9.29 -4.30
C TYR A 293 17.95 -9.63 -5.12
N ASP A 294 18.08 -10.88 -5.55
CA ASP A 294 19.16 -11.31 -6.43
C ASP A 294 19.11 -10.65 -7.80
N SER A 295 17.93 -10.17 -8.20
CA SER A 295 17.75 -9.47 -9.47
C SER A 295 16.42 -8.66 -9.49
N ALA A 296 16.34 -7.72 -10.43
CA ALA A 296 15.09 -7.00 -10.71
C ALA A 296 13.93 -7.94 -11.10
N LEU A 297 14.22 -9.12 -11.66
CA LEU A 297 13.18 -10.11 -12.00
C LEU A 297 12.59 -10.76 -10.76
N GLU A 298 13.42 -11.07 -9.77
CA GLU A 298 12.95 -11.61 -8.49
C GLU A 298 12.04 -10.61 -7.75
N LEU A 299 12.42 -9.32 -7.72
CA LEU A 299 11.54 -8.26 -7.22
C LEU A 299 10.18 -8.28 -7.94
N ILE A 300 10.18 -8.41 -9.25
CA ILE A 300 8.94 -8.47 -10.06
C ILE A 300 8.10 -9.69 -9.69
N GLU A 301 8.71 -10.85 -9.51
CA GLU A 301 8.01 -12.08 -9.11
C GLU A 301 7.44 -11.95 -7.69
N HIS A 302 8.16 -11.31 -6.78
CA HIS A 302 7.68 -11.03 -5.45
C HIS A 302 6.46 -10.09 -5.46
N LEU A 303 6.52 -8.97 -6.19
CA LEU A 303 5.37 -8.07 -6.36
C LEU A 303 4.14 -8.78 -6.96
N ARG A 304 4.35 -9.74 -7.86
CA ARG A 304 3.27 -10.57 -8.42
C ARG A 304 2.68 -11.54 -7.39
N ALA A 305 3.52 -12.11 -6.55
CA ALA A 305 3.10 -13.01 -5.48
C ALA A 305 2.32 -12.28 -4.39
N MET A 306 2.68 -11.03 -4.09
CA MET A 306 1.92 -10.17 -3.19
C MET A 306 0.62 -9.61 -3.81
N GLY A 307 0.45 -9.65 -5.13
CA GLY A 307 -0.65 -8.96 -5.82
C GLY A 307 -0.44 -7.45 -5.96
N GLU A 308 0.78 -6.97 -5.73
CA GLU A 308 1.15 -5.54 -5.69
C GLU A 308 1.68 -5.01 -7.03
N THR A 309 1.16 -5.54 -8.13
CA THR A 309 1.50 -5.06 -9.48
C THR A 309 0.65 -3.88 -9.90
N ASN A 310 1.15 -3.07 -10.84
CA ASN A 310 0.48 -1.88 -11.35
C ASN A 310 -0.94 -2.19 -11.88
N ALA A 311 -1.91 -1.42 -11.42
CA ALA A 311 -3.31 -1.51 -11.85
C ALA A 311 -3.89 -0.17 -12.31
N LEU A 312 -3.06 0.77 -12.75
CA LEU A 312 -3.53 2.04 -13.29
C LEU A 312 -4.42 1.82 -14.53
N LEU A 313 -5.50 2.58 -14.65
CA LEU A 313 -6.33 2.58 -15.85
C LEU A 313 -5.56 3.08 -17.08
N GLN A 314 -4.72 4.10 -16.90
CA GLN A 314 -3.91 4.72 -17.96
C GLN A 314 -2.55 4.05 -18.16
N ARG A 315 -2.41 2.77 -17.77
CA ARG A 315 -1.17 2.03 -18.00
C ARG A 315 -0.97 1.71 -19.47
N ASN A 316 0.28 1.69 -19.92
CA ASN A 316 0.61 1.00 -21.16
C ASN A 316 0.63 -0.51 -20.89
N ASN A 317 -0.26 -1.27 -21.55
CA ASN A 317 -0.38 -2.72 -21.36
C ASN A 317 0.78 -3.51 -21.97
N ILE A 318 1.56 -2.88 -22.86
CA ILE A 318 2.69 -3.50 -23.52
C ILE A 318 4.00 -2.93 -22.94
N LEU A 319 4.87 -3.82 -22.50
CA LEU A 319 6.27 -3.50 -22.19
C LEU A 319 7.13 -4.22 -23.22
N LYS A 320 7.84 -3.47 -24.05
CA LYS A 320 8.77 -4.05 -25.01
C LYS A 320 9.90 -4.77 -24.28
N LYS A 321 10.32 -5.90 -24.83
CA LYS A 321 11.40 -6.71 -24.25
C LYS A 321 12.68 -5.89 -24.04
N GLU A 322 13.00 -5.06 -25.00
CA GLU A 322 14.18 -4.16 -24.97
C GLU A 322 14.10 -3.16 -23.83
N THR A 323 12.92 -2.55 -23.60
CA THR A 323 12.69 -1.62 -22.48
C THR A 323 12.79 -2.34 -21.14
N ALA A 324 12.27 -3.57 -21.02
CA ALA A 324 12.38 -4.36 -19.80
C ALA A 324 13.83 -4.73 -19.47
N LEU A 325 14.61 -5.16 -20.47
CA LEU A 325 16.03 -5.46 -20.30
C LEU A 325 16.84 -4.21 -19.97
N ALA A 326 16.54 -3.09 -20.62
CA ALA A 326 17.16 -1.82 -20.30
C ALA A 326 16.84 -1.37 -18.86
N THR A 327 15.57 -1.53 -18.43
CA THR A 327 15.19 -1.24 -17.03
C THR A 327 15.99 -2.08 -16.04
N ALA A 328 16.12 -3.39 -16.26
CA ALA A 328 16.89 -4.26 -15.39
C ALA A 328 18.38 -3.88 -15.37
N ALA A 329 18.96 -3.53 -16.52
CA ALA A 329 20.35 -3.09 -16.60
C ALA A 329 20.59 -1.75 -15.88
N VAL A 330 19.69 -0.78 -16.06
CA VAL A 330 19.74 0.52 -15.36
C VAL A 330 19.58 0.32 -13.86
N TYR A 331 18.65 -0.55 -13.44
CA TYR A 331 18.43 -0.85 -12.03
C TYR A 331 19.68 -1.41 -11.38
N GLN A 332 20.29 -2.43 -12.00
CA GLN A 332 21.54 -3.02 -11.52
C GLN A 332 22.69 -2.01 -11.51
N SER A 333 22.78 -1.17 -12.54
CA SER A 333 23.87 -0.19 -12.65
C SER A 333 23.81 0.94 -11.63
N LEU A 334 22.59 1.40 -11.28
CA LEU A 334 22.42 2.54 -10.37
C LEU A 334 22.30 2.14 -8.91
N PHE A 335 21.70 0.98 -8.64
CA PHE A 335 21.31 0.56 -7.29
C PHE A 335 21.89 -0.79 -6.88
N GLY A 336 22.56 -1.51 -7.79
CA GLY A 336 23.17 -2.80 -7.47
C GLY A 336 24.23 -2.67 -6.38
N ALA A 337 24.16 -3.55 -5.38
CA ALA A 337 25.17 -3.66 -4.34
C ALA A 337 26.41 -4.44 -4.83
N GLU A 338 27.50 -4.39 -4.07
CA GLU A 338 28.76 -5.07 -4.41
C GLU A 338 28.60 -6.60 -4.47
N ASP A 339 27.66 -7.15 -3.69
CA ASP A 339 27.30 -8.58 -3.69
C ASP A 339 26.44 -9.00 -4.89
N GLY A 340 26.09 -8.06 -5.79
CA GLY A 340 25.27 -8.29 -6.96
C GLY A 340 23.77 -8.19 -6.71
N THR A 341 23.32 -8.03 -5.46
CA THR A 341 21.89 -7.85 -5.13
C THR A 341 21.40 -6.45 -5.48
N VAL A 342 20.07 -6.30 -5.63
CA VAL A 342 19.41 -5.01 -5.84
C VAL A 342 18.45 -4.72 -4.68
N PRO A 343 18.51 -3.53 -4.07
CA PRO A 343 17.58 -3.14 -3.02
C PRO A 343 16.26 -2.65 -3.63
N ALA A 344 15.15 -2.88 -2.97
CA ALA A 344 13.90 -2.20 -3.24
C ALA A 344 13.32 -1.64 -1.93
N THR A 345 12.97 -0.35 -1.94
CA THR A 345 12.41 0.35 -0.80
C THR A 345 10.89 0.22 -0.82
N PHE A 346 10.32 -0.18 0.32
CA PHE A 346 8.89 -0.17 0.58
C PHE A 346 8.62 0.78 1.76
N GLN A 347 7.94 1.88 1.50
CA GLN A 347 7.46 2.77 2.54
C GLN A 347 6.08 2.33 2.96
N VAL A 348 5.88 2.06 4.25
CA VAL A 348 4.61 1.63 4.81
C VAL A 348 4.10 2.70 5.77
N MET A 349 2.87 3.15 5.56
CA MET A 349 2.18 4.06 6.47
C MET A 349 1.19 3.28 7.31
N TYR A 350 1.38 3.29 8.61
CA TYR A 350 0.47 2.73 9.60
C TYR A 350 -0.49 3.81 10.07
N MET A 351 -1.76 3.57 9.94
CA MET A 351 -2.81 4.52 10.28
C MET A 351 -3.70 3.95 11.36
N THR A 352 -3.93 4.72 12.41
CA THR A 352 -4.86 4.40 13.47
C THR A 352 -5.91 5.49 13.60
N GLY A 353 -7.14 5.11 13.90
CA GLY A 353 -8.22 6.07 14.15
C GLY A 353 -9.36 5.42 14.92
N TRP A 354 -10.07 6.21 15.68
CA TRP A 354 -11.18 5.72 16.51
C TRP A 354 -12.51 6.30 16.04
N ARG A 355 -13.56 5.51 16.13
CA ARG A 355 -14.90 6.09 16.00
C ARG A 355 -15.22 6.92 17.24
N GLU A 356 -15.76 8.12 17.07
CA GLU A 356 -16.06 9.05 18.14
C GLU A 356 -16.94 8.41 19.23
N HIS A 357 -16.56 8.64 20.51
CA HIS A 357 -17.34 8.29 21.68
C HIS A 357 -17.11 9.33 22.81
N PRO A 358 -18.13 9.63 23.64
CA PRO A 358 -18.02 10.61 24.73
C PRO A 358 -16.94 10.31 25.76
N SER A 359 -16.56 9.03 25.95
CA SER A 359 -15.53 8.61 26.91
C SER A 359 -14.10 8.92 26.45
N GLN A 360 -13.90 9.26 25.17
CA GLN A 360 -12.57 9.56 24.63
C GLN A 360 -12.02 10.86 25.18
N GLN A 361 -10.72 10.90 25.42
CA GLN A 361 -10.04 12.10 25.84
C GLN A 361 -10.18 13.20 24.78
N LYS A 362 -10.65 14.37 25.22
CA LYS A 362 -10.72 15.56 24.36
C LYS A 362 -9.56 16.49 24.70
N ALA A 363 -8.99 17.13 23.67
CA ALA A 363 -7.98 18.15 23.86
C ALA A 363 -8.52 19.26 24.79
N LYS A 364 -7.76 19.59 25.83
CA LYS A 364 -8.09 20.73 26.71
C LYS A 364 -7.96 22.03 25.92
N ARG A 365 -8.72 23.05 26.36
CA ARG A 365 -8.67 24.37 25.74
C ARG A 365 -7.23 24.94 25.83
N ARG A 366 -6.77 25.62 24.79
CA ARG A 366 -5.48 26.35 24.84
C ARG A 366 -5.43 27.30 26.04
N GLY A 367 -4.32 27.30 26.76
CA GLY A 367 -4.15 28.10 27.99
C GLY A 367 -4.74 27.45 29.23
N SER A 368 -5.18 26.21 29.21
CA SER A 368 -5.68 25.49 30.39
C SER A 368 -4.58 24.77 31.19
N ALA A 369 -3.32 24.90 30.81
CA ALA A 369 -2.19 24.39 31.58
C ALA A 369 -1.98 25.22 32.83
N ASN A 370 -2.10 24.60 34.02
CA ASN A 370 -1.90 25.23 35.31
C ASN A 370 -0.50 24.98 35.89
N ILE A 371 0.33 24.22 35.19
CA ILE A 371 1.68 23.84 35.63
C ILE A 371 2.69 24.46 34.67
N SER A 372 3.68 25.18 35.21
CA SER A 372 4.75 25.75 34.40
C SER A 372 5.82 24.67 34.07
N PHE A 373 6.62 24.89 33.02
CA PHE A 373 7.73 24.01 32.70
C PHE A 373 8.75 23.91 33.85
N SER A 374 8.94 24.96 34.63
CA SER A 374 9.82 24.99 35.81
C SER A 374 9.32 24.09 36.95
N ASP A 375 8.00 23.92 37.07
CA ASP A 375 7.41 23.08 38.10
C ASP A 375 7.49 21.59 37.69
N ILE A 376 7.33 21.29 36.39
CA ILE A 376 7.55 19.96 35.83
C ILE A 376 9.01 19.53 36.04
N GLN A 377 9.97 20.45 35.81
CA GLN A 377 11.39 20.17 35.99
C GLN A 377 11.75 19.88 37.45
N LYS A 378 11.06 20.48 38.41
CA LYS A 378 11.23 20.21 39.86
C LYS A 378 10.66 18.83 40.25
N GLU A 379 9.49 18.45 39.70
CA GLU A 379 8.86 17.14 40.00
C GLU A 379 9.62 15.96 39.42
N PHE A 380 10.17 16.11 38.21
CA PHE A 380 10.89 15.01 37.52
C PHE A 380 12.42 15.09 37.65
N GLY A 381 12.97 16.21 38.10
CA GLY A 381 14.41 16.44 38.29
C GLY A 381 14.95 16.07 39.66
N SER A 382 14.11 15.62 40.60
CA SER A 382 14.50 15.30 41.98
C SER A 382 14.81 13.83 42.24
N ASN A 383 14.85 12.98 41.20
CA ASN A 383 15.24 11.59 41.27
C ASN A 383 16.52 11.31 40.41
N GLY A 384 17.59 12.03 40.70
CA GLY A 384 18.92 11.77 40.16
C GLY A 384 19.94 11.77 41.27
#